data_f4eb4e43a95227ba54905bd4344cb942
#
_entry.id   f4eb4e43a95227ba54905bd4344cb942
#
_cell.length_a   1.000
_cell.length_b   1.000
_cell.length_c   1.000
_cell.angle_alpha   90.00
_cell.angle_beta   90.00
_cell.angle_gamma   90.00
#
_symmetry.space_group_name_H-M   'P 1'
#
loop_
_entity.id
_entity.type
_entity.pdbx_description
1 polymer ?
#
loop_
_entity_poly.entity_id
_entity_poly.type
_entity_poly.pdbx_seq_one_letter_code
_entity_poly.pdbx_strand_id
1 'polypeptide(L)'
;IWSTEMNGSFVSQDMILFFVFFEVVLLPMYFLIGVWGGEDRRYASLKFFLYTLFGSALMIISFLALFFLSKDASGQLLQTFDMRVLTDVAGVGIIKSTQVWIFAGLFMGFGIKVPMFPFHTWLPDAHTQAPTVGSVILAAVLLKLGTYGFIRIAIPFLPEGAIAWAPWIGLLAVIGIIYGALGCL
;
A
#
# COMPACT_ATOMS: atom_id res chain seq x y z
N ILE A 1 9.35 -8.61 -17.19
CA ILE A 1 8.30 -7.65 -16.84
C ILE A 1 8.21 -7.52 -15.31
N TRP A 2 7.86 -8.53 -14.53
CA TRP A 2 7.71 -8.42 -13.05
C TRP A 2 8.95 -7.93 -12.32
N SER A 3 10.14 -8.42 -12.66
CA SER A 3 11.39 -7.98 -12.00
C SER A 3 11.65 -6.49 -12.19
N THR A 4 11.33 -5.95 -13.35
CA THR A 4 11.48 -4.53 -13.64
C THR A 4 10.49 -3.67 -12.87
N GLU A 5 9.24 -4.10 -12.79
CA GLU A 5 8.16 -3.39 -12.08
C GLU A 5 8.40 -3.36 -10.58
N MET A 6 8.79 -4.50 -9.99
CA MET A 6 9.12 -4.59 -8.57
C MET A 6 10.34 -3.75 -8.22
N ASN A 7 11.42 -3.85 -9.01
CA ASN A 7 12.61 -3.03 -8.80
C ASN A 7 12.28 -1.54 -8.99
N GLY A 8 11.45 -1.20 -9.97
CA GLY A 8 10.98 0.16 -10.19
C GLY A 8 10.28 0.75 -8.96
N SER A 9 9.42 -0.02 -8.29
CA SER A 9 8.75 0.43 -7.06
C SER A 9 9.73 0.71 -5.92
N PHE A 10 10.77 -0.12 -5.72
CA PHE A 10 11.75 0.07 -4.64
C PHE A 10 12.78 1.17 -4.93
N VAL A 11 13.10 1.41 -6.20
CA VAL A 11 14.13 2.40 -6.61
C VAL A 11 13.53 3.78 -6.89
N SER A 12 12.22 3.87 -7.15
CA SER A 12 11.57 5.15 -7.44
C SER A 12 11.69 6.13 -6.27
N GLN A 13 12.03 7.38 -6.61
CA GLN A 13 12.13 8.49 -5.67
C GLN A 13 11.04 9.54 -5.89
N ASP A 14 10.14 9.27 -6.82
CA ASP A 14 8.96 10.07 -7.13
C ASP A 14 7.71 9.28 -6.79
N MET A 15 6.74 9.91 -6.11
CA MET A 15 5.52 9.24 -5.64
C MET A 15 4.64 8.75 -6.78
N ILE A 16 4.58 9.49 -7.90
CA ILE A 16 3.77 9.07 -9.05
C ILE A 16 4.44 7.90 -9.75
N LEU A 17 5.76 7.94 -9.90
CA LEU A 17 6.51 6.81 -10.49
C LEU A 17 6.39 5.57 -9.60
N PHE A 18 6.49 5.71 -8.28
CA PHE A 18 6.22 4.63 -7.33
C PHE A 18 4.81 4.07 -7.51
N PHE A 19 3.79 4.94 -7.60
CA PHE A 19 2.40 4.54 -7.80
C PHE A 19 2.23 3.74 -9.09
N VAL A 20 2.79 4.20 -10.20
CA VAL A 20 2.71 3.50 -11.49
C VAL A 20 3.29 2.09 -11.39
N PHE A 21 4.49 1.94 -10.85
CA PHE A 21 5.09 0.61 -10.67
C PHE A 21 4.33 -0.25 -9.66
N PHE A 22 3.81 0.34 -8.59
CA PHE A 22 3.00 -0.34 -7.59
C PHE A 22 1.70 -0.91 -8.16
N GLU A 23 1.10 -0.23 -9.15
CA GLU A 23 -0.14 -0.66 -9.80
C GLU A 23 0.11 -1.62 -10.97
N VAL A 24 1.11 -1.35 -11.79
CA VAL A 24 1.37 -2.17 -12.99
C VAL A 24 1.67 -3.63 -12.64
N VAL A 25 2.27 -3.89 -11.47
CA VAL A 25 2.49 -5.26 -10.95
C VAL A 25 1.17 -6.05 -10.77
N LEU A 26 0.03 -5.37 -10.57
CA LEU A 26 -1.26 -6.04 -10.36
C LEU A 26 -1.77 -6.73 -11.63
N LEU A 27 -1.56 -6.13 -12.80
CA LEU A 27 -2.07 -6.66 -14.06
C LEU A 27 -1.50 -8.04 -14.41
N PRO A 28 -0.17 -8.24 -14.43
CA PRO A 28 0.38 -9.57 -14.65
C PRO A 28 -0.08 -10.59 -13.62
N MET A 29 -0.22 -10.18 -12.34
CA MET A 29 -0.67 -11.09 -11.29
C MET A 29 -2.15 -11.48 -11.46
N TYR A 30 -3.01 -10.52 -11.83
CA TYR A 30 -4.40 -10.80 -12.17
C TYR A 30 -4.52 -11.86 -13.27
N PHE A 31 -3.75 -11.71 -14.36
CA PHE A 31 -3.75 -12.69 -15.45
C PHE A 31 -3.14 -14.02 -15.02
N LEU A 32 -2.08 -14.01 -14.20
CA LEU A 32 -1.45 -15.23 -13.73
C LEU A 32 -2.42 -16.07 -12.91
N ILE A 33 -3.16 -15.46 -11.99
CA ILE A 33 -4.18 -16.16 -11.19
C ILE A 33 -5.37 -16.57 -12.09
N GLY A 34 -5.88 -15.63 -12.91
CA GLY A 34 -7.09 -15.83 -13.69
C GLY A 34 -6.98 -16.83 -14.83
N VAL A 35 -5.78 -17.02 -15.41
CA VAL A 35 -5.55 -17.93 -16.55
C VAL A 35 -5.01 -19.28 -16.08
N TRP A 36 -4.01 -19.27 -15.21
CA TRP A 36 -3.28 -20.48 -14.76
C TRP A 36 -3.63 -20.94 -13.35
N GLY A 37 -4.61 -20.31 -12.70
CA GLY A 37 -5.09 -20.67 -11.37
C GLY A 37 -5.98 -21.88 -11.33
N GLY A 38 -6.43 -22.25 -10.12
CA GLY A 38 -7.30 -23.37 -9.82
C GLY A 38 -8.75 -23.22 -10.30
N GLU A 39 -9.67 -23.93 -9.66
CA GLU A 39 -11.09 -23.97 -10.07
C GLU A 39 -11.78 -22.61 -9.92
N ASP A 40 -11.57 -21.91 -8.79
CA ASP A 40 -12.19 -20.61 -8.49
C ASP A 40 -11.32 -19.41 -8.89
N ARG A 41 -10.40 -19.60 -9.82
CA ARG A 41 -9.42 -18.60 -10.28
C ARG A 41 -10.02 -17.26 -10.68
N ARG A 42 -11.21 -17.26 -11.31
CA ARG A 42 -11.87 -16.04 -11.77
C ARG A 42 -12.32 -15.16 -10.60
N TYR A 43 -12.94 -15.79 -9.59
CA TYR A 43 -13.35 -15.09 -8.39
C TYR A 43 -12.15 -14.56 -7.61
N ALA A 44 -11.13 -15.39 -7.40
CA ALA A 44 -9.94 -15.02 -6.66
C ALA A 44 -9.15 -13.88 -7.34
N SER A 45 -8.97 -13.94 -8.66
CA SER A 45 -8.27 -12.89 -9.42
C SER A 45 -9.03 -11.57 -9.41
N LEU A 46 -10.35 -11.60 -9.59
CA LEU A 46 -11.18 -10.39 -9.57
C LEU A 46 -11.22 -9.78 -8.17
N LYS A 47 -11.38 -10.59 -7.12
CA LYS A 47 -11.37 -10.13 -5.73
C LYS A 47 -10.04 -9.47 -5.39
N PHE A 48 -8.91 -10.13 -5.71
CA PHE A 48 -7.57 -9.56 -5.53
C PHE A 48 -7.44 -8.21 -6.24
N PHE A 49 -7.82 -8.13 -7.50
CA PHE A 49 -7.71 -6.91 -8.30
C PHE A 49 -8.56 -5.77 -7.75
N LEU A 50 -9.83 -6.01 -7.45
CA LEU A 50 -10.74 -4.97 -6.94
C LEU A 50 -10.34 -4.46 -5.55
N TYR A 51 -9.92 -5.36 -4.64
CA TYR A 51 -9.45 -4.95 -3.33
C TYR A 51 -8.22 -4.04 -3.41
N THR A 52 -7.25 -4.44 -4.19
CA THR A 52 -6.00 -3.68 -4.33
C THR A 52 -6.22 -2.38 -5.08
N LEU A 53 -7.03 -2.36 -6.13
CA LEU A 53 -7.38 -1.16 -6.87
C LEU A 53 -8.12 -0.13 -6.00
N PHE A 54 -9.04 -0.59 -5.15
CA PHE A 54 -9.74 0.31 -4.22
C PHE A 54 -8.76 0.98 -3.24
N GLY A 55 -7.82 0.21 -2.70
CA GLY A 55 -6.78 0.76 -1.81
C GLY A 55 -5.90 1.79 -2.49
N SER A 56 -5.45 1.51 -3.70
CA SER A 56 -4.59 2.43 -4.45
C SER A 56 -5.33 3.67 -4.95
N ALA A 57 -6.63 3.59 -5.19
CA ALA A 57 -7.43 4.79 -5.48
C ALA A 57 -7.42 5.79 -4.30
N LEU A 58 -7.48 5.30 -3.06
CA LEU A 58 -7.34 6.15 -1.87
C LEU A 58 -5.91 6.65 -1.68
N MET A 59 -4.92 5.83 -2.01
CA MET A 59 -3.51 6.21 -1.95
C MET A 59 -3.17 7.35 -2.92
N ILE A 60 -3.66 7.30 -4.18
CA ILE A 60 -3.39 8.38 -5.15
C ILE A 60 -4.04 9.69 -4.72
N ILE A 61 -5.24 9.66 -4.12
CA ILE A 61 -5.87 10.84 -3.53
C ILE A 61 -4.99 11.43 -2.43
N SER A 62 -4.40 10.59 -1.59
CA SER A 62 -3.47 11.03 -0.54
C SER A 62 -2.18 11.63 -1.12
N PHE A 63 -1.63 11.08 -2.19
CA PHE A 63 -0.48 11.65 -2.89
C PHE A 63 -0.77 13.02 -3.51
N LEU A 64 -1.96 13.18 -4.10
CA LEU A 64 -2.40 14.47 -4.61
C LEU A 64 -2.63 15.48 -3.48
N ALA A 65 -3.19 15.06 -2.35
CA ALA A 65 -3.33 15.91 -1.18
C ALA A 65 -1.97 16.38 -0.65
N LEU A 66 -0.97 15.49 -0.59
CA LEU A 66 0.41 15.87 -0.23
C LEU A 66 0.98 16.88 -1.21
N PHE A 67 0.81 16.68 -2.52
CA PHE A 67 1.28 17.60 -3.56
C PHE A 67 0.72 19.02 -3.40
N PHE A 68 -0.59 19.13 -3.13
CA PHE A 68 -1.25 20.43 -3.04
C PHE A 68 -1.12 21.12 -1.66
N LEU A 69 -0.85 20.37 -0.60
CA LEU A 69 -0.88 20.89 0.76
C LEU A 69 0.49 21.01 1.41
N SER A 70 1.54 20.35 0.87
CA SER A 70 2.89 20.44 1.44
C SER A 70 3.49 21.82 1.22
N LYS A 71 4.12 22.34 2.28
CA LYS A 71 4.77 23.66 2.29
C LYS A 71 6.22 23.52 2.70
N ASP A 72 7.03 24.44 2.24
CA ASP A 72 8.42 24.58 2.69
C ASP A 72 8.50 25.30 4.05
N ALA A 73 9.71 25.47 4.58
CA ALA A 73 9.96 26.19 5.82
C ALA A 73 9.58 27.69 5.73
N SER A 74 9.45 28.24 4.51
CA SER A 74 9.02 29.63 4.26
C SER A 74 7.50 29.78 4.17
N GLY A 75 6.75 28.66 4.18
CA GLY A 75 5.29 28.61 4.05
C GLY A 75 4.79 28.60 2.60
N GLN A 76 5.69 28.51 1.61
CA GLN A 76 5.31 28.39 0.20
C GLN A 76 4.94 26.95 -0.15
N LEU A 77 3.99 26.77 -1.09
CA LEU A 77 3.59 25.46 -1.58
C LEU A 77 4.73 24.80 -2.37
N LEU A 78 5.09 23.58 -2.01
CA LEU A 78 6.17 22.84 -2.65
C LEU A 78 5.77 22.26 -4.01
N GLN A 79 4.54 21.79 -4.15
CA GLN A 79 4.01 21.17 -5.37
C GLN A 79 4.98 20.17 -6.02
N THR A 80 5.49 19.24 -5.23
CA THR A 80 6.47 18.24 -5.67
C THR A 80 6.02 16.82 -5.32
N PHE A 81 6.42 15.86 -6.15
CA PHE A 81 6.28 14.44 -5.88
C PHE A 81 7.60 13.78 -5.46
N ASP A 82 8.70 14.56 -5.35
CA ASP A 82 10.01 14.02 -4.90
C ASP A 82 9.92 13.60 -3.43
N MET A 83 10.12 12.31 -3.19
CA MET A 83 10.03 11.70 -1.87
C MET A 83 11.09 12.23 -0.90
N ARG A 84 12.26 12.66 -1.39
CA ARG A 84 13.33 13.18 -0.55
C ARG A 84 12.92 14.53 0.03
N VAL A 85 12.42 15.41 -0.82
CA VAL A 85 11.95 16.74 -0.41
C VAL A 85 10.79 16.62 0.58
N LEU A 86 9.83 15.72 0.33
CA LEU A 86 8.70 15.50 1.22
C LEU A 86 9.10 14.86 2.56
N THR A 87 10.14 14.02 2.57
CA THR A 87 10.71 13.47 3.82
C THR A 87 11.35 14.57 4.66
N ASP A 88 12.10 15.47 4.04
CA ASP A 88 12.79 16.56 4.74
C ASP A 88 11.79 17.56 5.35
N VAL A 89 10.68 17.79 4.67
CA VAL A 89 9.59 18.66 5.15
C VAL A 89 8.73 18.00 6.23
N ALA A 90 8.58 16.67 6.18
CA ALA A 90 7.87 15.86 7.19
C ALA A 90 6.50 16.44 7.61
N GLY A 91 5.70 16.88 6.65
CA GLY A 91 4.35 17.40 6.87
C GLY A 91 4.28 18.81 7.46
N VAL A 92 5.37 19.57 7.46
CA VAL A 92 5.37 20.98 7.87
C VAL A 92 4.33 21.77 7.07
N GLY A 93 3.57 22.61 7.75
CA GLY A 93 2.50 23.42 7.16
C GLY A 93 1.18 22.69 6.90
N ILE A 94 1.11 21.37 7.09
CA ILE A 94 -0.15 20.61 7.04
C ILE A 94 -0.71 20.49 8.45
N ILE A 95 -1.96 20.92 8.64
CA ILE A 95 -2.66 20.83 9.93
C ILE A 95 -2.77 19.36 10.37
N LYS A 96 -2.59 19.09 11.65
CA LYS A 96 -2.61 17.75 12.24
C LYS A 96 -3.83 16.90 11.82
N SER A 97 -5.03 17.48 11.85
CA SER A 97 -6.25 16.78 11.41
C SER A 97 -6.17 16.36 9.94
N THR A 98 -5.61 17.19 9.08
CA THR A 98 -5.42 16.89 7.66
C THR A 98 -4.36 15.80 7.46
N GLN A 99 -3.25 15.82 8.22
CA GLN A 99 -2.25 14.75 8.21
C GLN A 99 -2.88 13.40 8.60
N VAL A 100 -3.77 13.36 9.58
CA VAL A 100 -4.48 12.15 10.00
C VAL A 100 -5.35 11.58 8.88
N TRP A 101 -6.06 12.41 8.12
CA TRP A 101 -6.87 11.97 6.99
C TRP A 101 -6.04 11.51 5.78
N ILE A 102 -4.97 12.23 5.46
CA ILE A 102 -4.04 11.82 4.39
C ILE A 102 -3.39 10.48 4.76
N PHE A 103 -2.96 10.33 6.01
CA PHE A 103 -2.42 9.08 6.52
C PHE A 103 -3.44 7.94 6.45
N ALA A 104 -4.71 8.20 6.75
CA ALA A 104 -5.79 7.21 6.61
C ALA A 104 -5.89 6.67 5.17
N GLY A 105 -5.81 7.53 4.16
CA GLY A 105 -5.82 7.12 2.77
C GLY A 105 -4.58 6.29 2.39
N LEU A 106 -3.39 6.68 2.86
CA LEU A 106 -2.17 5.89 2.70
C LEU A 106 -2.26 4.55 3.43
N PHE A 107 -2.80 4.56 4.66
CA PHE A 107 -3.04 3.35 5.43
C PHE A 107 -3.95 2.36 4.68
N MET A 108 -5.03 2.84 4.06
CA MET A 108 -5.91 1.98 3.26
C MET A 108 -5.16 1.38 2.07
N GLY A 109 -4.41 2.20 1.32
CA GLY A 109 -3.64 1.72 0.17
C GLY A 109 -2.60 0.65 0.53
N PHE A 110 -1.78 0.93 1.52
CA PHE A 110 -0.74 0.01 1.95
C PHE A 110 -1.28 -1.13 2.82
N GLY A 111 -2.27 -0.88 3.68
CA GLY A 111 -2.86 -1.87 4.58
C GLY A 111 -3.65 -2.96 3.86
N ILE A 112 -4.31 -2.64 2.76
CA ILE A 112 -4.92 -3.65 1.88
C ILE A 112 -3.84 -4.52 1.24
N LYS A 113 -2.73 -3.93 0.81
CA LYS A 113 -1.62 -4.65 0.18
C LYS A 113 -0.86 -5.53 1.18
N VAL A 114 -0.70 -5.09 2.44
CA VAL A 114 -0.10 -5.85 3.58
C VAL A 114 -1.05 -6.91 4.14
N PRO A 115 -2.20 -7.12 3.62
CA PRO A 115 -3.46 -7.70 4.09
C PRO A 115 -3.68 -7.58 5.60
N MET A 116 -3.76 -6.35 6.07
CA MET A 116 -4.11 -6.09 7.47
C MET A 116 -5.59 -6.41 7.74
N PHE A 117 -5.89 -6.92 8.93
CA PHE A 117 -7.28 -7.09 9.34
C PHE A 117 -8.01 -5.72 9.33
N PRO A 118 -9.25 -5.62 8.80
CA PRO A 118 -10.12 -6.66 8.21
C PRO A 118 -9.94 -6.86 6.69
N PHE A 119 -9.00 -6.19 6.03
CA PHE A 119 -8.84 -6.15 4.57
C PHE A 119 -8.01 -7.31 3.99
N HIS A 120 -7.83 -8.39 4.76
CA HIS A 120 -6.97 -9.53 4.41
C HIS A 120 -7.68 -10.63 3.59
N THR A 121 -9.02 -10.55 3.44
CA THR A 121 -9.82 -11.67 2.90
C THR A 121 -9.54 -12.02 1.44
N TRP A 122 -8.87 -11.15 0.70
CA TRP A 122 -8.44 -11.44 -0.68
C TRP A 122 -7.24 -12.38 -0.73
N LEU A 123 -6.40 -12.37 0.32
CA LEU A 123 -5.12 -13.09 0.34
C LEU A 123 -5.28 -14.62 0.35
N PRO A 124 -6.12 -15.24 1.21
CA PRO A 124 -6.33 -16.68 1.17
C PRO A 124 -6.82 -17.16 -0.19
N ASP A 125 -7.82 -16.48 -0.78
CA ASP A 125 -8.37 -16.85 -2.08
C ASP A 125 -7.31 -16.73 -3.19
N ALA A 126 -6.55 -15.64 -3.20
CA ALA A 126 -5.47 -15.45 -4.17
C ALA A 126 -4.39 -16.54 -4.04
N HIS A 127 -3.96 -16.87 -2.82
CA HIS A 127 -2.90 -17.88 -2.59
C HIS A 127 -3.34 -19.30 -2.90
N THR A 128 -4.58 -19.68 -2.57
CA THR A 128 -5.10 -21.02 -2.84
C THR A 128 -5.31 -21.27 -4.33
N GLN A 129 -5.68 -20.23 -5.07
CA GLN A 129 -5.95 -20.37 -6.50
C GLN A 129 -4.73 -20.09 -7.38
N ALA A 130 -3.75 -19.29 -6.91
CA ALA A 130 -2.57 -18.96 -7.70
C ALA A 130 -1.69 -20.20 -7.97
N PRO A 131 -1.07 -20.30 -9.17
CA PRO A 131 -0.02 -21.29 -9.38
C PRO A 131 1.16 -21.04 -8.45
N THR A 132 1.97 -22.05 -8.15
CA THR A 132 3.07 -21.98 -7.17
C THR A 132 3.99 -20.75 -7.37
N VAL A 133 4.34 -20.46 -8.62
CA VAL A 133 5.17 -19.28 -8.97
C VAL A 133 4.46 -17.98 -8.58
N GLY A 134 3.16 -17.88 -8.82
CA GLY A 134 2.34 -16.74 -8.43
C GLY A 134 2.31 -16.54 -6.92
N SER A 135 2.10 -17.61 -6.15
CA SER A 135 2.10 -17.56 -4.69
C SER A 135 3.46 -17.15 -4.12
N VAL A 136 4.57 -17.60 -4.70
CA VAL A 136 5.93 -17.19 -4.29
C VAL A 136 6.12 -15.68 -4.49
N ILE A 137 5.76 -15.15 -5.67
CA ILE A 137 5.90 -13.72 -5.96
C ILE A 137 4.98 -12.88 -5.07
N LEU A 138 3.75 -13.33 -4.87
CA LEU A 138 2.76 -12.67 -4.03
C LEU A 138 3.28 -12.54 -2.58
N ALA A 139 3.74 -13.63 -1.99
CA ALA A 139 4.24 -13.65 -0.61
C ALA A 139 5.59 -12.95 -0.45
N ALA A 140 6.53 -13.16 -1.38
CA ALA A 140 7.88 -12.64 -1.24
C ALA A 140 7.99 -11.14 -1.50
N VAL A 141 7.25 -10.60 -2.44
CA VAL A 141 7.46 -9.22 -2.92
C VAL A 141 6.21 -8.35 -2.80
N LEU A 142 5.06 -8.80 -3.31
CA LEU A 142 3.86 -7.96 -3.37
C LEU A 142 3.41 -7.48 -1.99
N LEU A 143 3.42 -8.35 -0.98
CA LEU A 143 3.09 -7.96 0.38
C LEU A 143 4.10 -6.95 0.95
N LYS A 144 5.39 -7.10 0.59
CA LYS A 144 6.46 -6.22 1.07
C LYS A 144 6.44 -4.83 0.45
N LEU A 145 5.84 -4.67 -0.72
CA LEU A 145 5.62 -3.33 -1.30
C LEU A 145 4.73 -2.46 -0.41
N GLY A 146 3.70 -3.03 0.21
CA GLY A 146 2.86 -2.31 1.17
C GLY A 146 3.62 -1.92 2.43
N THR A 147 4.41 -2.85 3.01
CA THR A 147 5.25 -2.57 4.19
C THR A 147 6.31 -1.51 3.87
N TYR A 148 6.93 -1.59 2.69
CA TYR A 148 7.87 -0.59 2.21
C TYR A 148 7.21 0.79 2.10
N GLY A 149 5.98 0.85 1.55
CA GLY A 149 5.21 2.08 1.47
C GLY A 149 4.94 2.74 2.84
N PHE A 150 4.64 1.94 3.88
CA PHE A 150 4.52 2.46 5.24
C PHE A 150 5.83 3.08 5.75
N ILE A 151 6.93 2.35 5.63
CA ILE A 151 8.23 2.78 6.16
C ILE A 151 8.81 3.95 5.36
N ARG A 152 8.67 3.93 4.04
CA ARG A 152 9.32 4.90 3.15
C ARG A 152 8.49 6.16 2.92
N ILE A 153 7.15 6.04 2.94
CA ILE A 153 6.24 7.11 2.53
C ILE A 153 5.37 7.56 3.71
N ALA A 154 4.51 6.70 4.23
CA ALA A 154 3.47 7.13 5.17
C ALA A 154 4.04 7.71 6.46
N ILE A 155 5.00 7.04 7.08
CA ILE A 155 5.57 7.44 8.38
C ILE A 155 6.46 8.70 8.24
N PRO A 156 7.41 8.78 7.30
CA PRO A 156 8.28 9.96 7.20
C PRO A 156 7.56 11.22 6.75
N PHE A 157 6.57 11.10 5.86
CA PHE A 157 5.89 12.27 5.31
C PHE A 157 4.87 12.89 6.27
N LEU A 158 4.27 12.06 7.14
CA LEU A 158 3.17 12.47 8.01
C LEU A 158 3.38 11.98 9.44
N PRO A 159 4.39 12.47 10.17
CA PRO A 159 4.72 11.98 11.51
C PRO A 159 3.59 12.17 12.52
N GLU A 160 2.85 13.28 12.47
CA GLU A 160 1.68 13.51 13.33
C GLU A 160 0.53 12.56 13.01
N GLY A 161 0.33 12.25 11.73
CA GLY A 161 -0.62 11.24 11.29
C GLY A 161 -0.21 9.84 11.76
N ALA A 162 1.07 9.50 11.64
CA ALA A 162 1.61 8.22 12.09
C ALA A 162 1.43 8.02 13.60
N ILE A 163 1.72 9.03 14.42
CA ILE A 163 1.52 8.99 15.87
C ILE A 163 0.03 8.77 16.22
N ALA A 164 -0.87 9.47 15.55
CA ALA A 164 -2.31 9.34 15.79
C ALA A 164 -2.85 7.95 15.41
N TRP A 165 -2.32 7.34 14.34
CA TRP A 165 -2.74 6.02 13.87
C TRP A 165 -2.00 4.85 14.53
N ALA A 166 -0.84 5.07 15.15
CA ALA A 166 -0.03 4.00 15.77
C ALA A 166 -0.82 3.07 16.71
N PRO A 167 -1.66 3.57 17.66
CA PRO A 167 -2.43 2.69 18.55
C PRO A 167 -3.47 1.85 17.78
N TRP A 168 -4.10 2.41 16.77
CA TRP A 168 -5.08 1.70 15.94
C TRP A 168 -4.42 0.63 15.08
N ILE A 169 -3.29 0.94 14.47
CA ILE A 169 -2.49 -0.03 13.69
C ILE A 169 -2.00 -1.15 14.60
N GLY A 170 -1.52 -0.81 15.81
CA GLY A 170 -1.12 -1.80 16.81
C GLY A 170 -2.27 -2.71 17.23
N LEU A 171 -3.45 -2.15 17.48
CA LEU A 171 -4.66 -2.93 17.80
C LEU A 171 -5.04 -3.88 16.65
N LEU A 172 -5.08 -3.39 15.42
CA LEU A 172 -5.39 -4.22 14.24
C LEU A 172 -4.36 -5.32 14.03
N ALA A 173 -3.09 -5.04 14.29
CA ALA A 173 -2.02 -6.04 14.21
C ALA A 173 -2.21 -7.15 15.25
N VAL A 174 -2.53 -6.80 16.50
CA VAL A 174 -2.82 -7.78 17.57
C VAL A 174 -4.04 -8.64 17.21
N ILE A 175 -5.12 -8.02 16.75
CA ILE A 175 -6.31 -8.75 16.28
C ILE A 175 -5.93 -9.70 15.15
N GLY A 176 -5.14 -9.24 14.17
CA GLY A 176 -4.69 -10.07 13.06
C GLY A 176 -3.84 -11.28 13.49
N ILE A 177 -2.96 -11.11 14.47
CA ILE A 177 -2.15 -12.19 15.06
C ILE A 177 -3.05 -13.23 15.73
N ILE A 178 -3.97 -12.77 16.60
CA ILE A 178 -4.88 -13.67 17.34
C ILE A 178 -5.81 -14.39 16.37
N TYR A 179 -6.41 -13.68 15.42
CA TYR A 179 -7.28 -14.24 14.40
C TYR A 179 -6.56 -15.28 13.53
N GLY A 180 -5.34 -14.95 13.09
CA GLY A 180 -4.52 -15.87 12.30
C GLY A 180 -4.11 -17.12 13.10
N ALA A 181 -3.76 -16.97 14.38
CA ALA A 181 -3.43 -18.08 15.24
C ALA A 181 -4.65 -19.03 15.47
N LEU A 182 -5.83 -18.48 15.69
CA LEU A 182 -7.06 -19.27 15.81
C LEU A 182 -7.42 -20.00 14.52
N GLY A 183 -7.12 -19.42 13.37
CA GLY A 183 -7.33 -20.07 12.07
C GLY A 183 -6.39 -21.24 11.76
N CYS A 184 -5.34 -21.40 12.56
CA CYS A 184 -4.39 -22.54 12.45
C CYS A 184 -4.75 -23.73 13.36
N LEU A 185 -5.76 -23.60 14.23
CA LEU A 185 -6.29 -24.68 15.09
C LEU A 185 -7.35 -25.49 14.41
#